data_67bd0dcba1dc36917664c2987b385458
#
_entry.id   67bd0dcba1dc36917664c2987b385458
#
_cell.length_a   1.000
_cell.length_b   1.000
_cell.length_c   1.000
_cell.angle_alpha   90.00
_cell.angle_beta   90.00
_cell.angle_gamma   90.00
#
_symmetry.space_group_name_H-M   'P 1'
#
loop_
_entity.id
_entity.type
_entity.pdbx_description
1 polymer ?
#
loop_
_entity_poly.entity_id
_entity_poly.type
_entity_poly.pdbx_seq_one_letter_code
_entity_poly.pdbx_strand_id
1 'polypeptide(L)'
;TAMSVPVSEVGKHFSNEKRTVATGIVTAAASVGYFLAPLFTQYTLGTVGWEHTLKYFMYFILFGLITSLFILPKKQVSVLKTEKSQNFTDAMKEAFSHKGYVLLVAGFFVCGFQITLVGTHVPGYMQDRGLGGWTATIILSLIGLFNIIGTLGIGYLGTKYSKKVLLSILYFLRAIIIAIFIFSPPSIYMSIFFGITFGLLWLSTVPPTNGIVAQIFGTKYLSTLFGIVFFSHQIGAFAGSFLGGYFYDLYGSYDYAWYIAIALSIFATLVHLPIDEKPIARVVRQA
;
A
#
# COMPACT_ATOMS: atom_id res chain seq x y z
N THR A 1 -7.21 -6.29 -7.13
CA THR A 1 -6.76 -6.27 -5.85
C THR A 1 -6.23 -7.58 -5.28
N ALA A 2 -5.27 -8.17 -5.98
CA ALA A 2 -4.64 -9.42 -5.57
C ALA A 2 -4.04 -9.36 -4.14
N MET A 3 -3.74 -8.17 -3.63
CA MET A 3 -3.10 -8.00 -2.32
C MET A 3 -4.08 -7.94 -1.15
N SER A 4 -5.29 -7.40 -1.33
CA SER A 4 -6.25 -7.24 -0.23
C SER A 4 -6.75 -8.57 0.32
N VAL A 5 -6.89 -9.58 -0.53
CA VAL A 5 -7.38 -10.92 -0.13
C VAL A 5 -6.35 -11.64 0.76
N PRO A 6 -5.09 -11.86 0.35
CA PRO A 6 -4.09 -12.54 1.22
C PRO A 6 -3.87 -11.82 2.55
N VAL A 7 -3.77 -10.48 2.53
CA VAL A 7 -3.59 -9.68 3.75
C VAL A 7 -4.76 -9.88 4.72
N SER A 8 -6.00 -9.85 4.21
CA SER A 8 -7.19 -10.00 5.06
C SER A 8 -7.35 -11.44 5.56
N GLU A 9 -7.11 -12.43 4.69
CA GLU A 9 -7.24 -13.84 5.09
C GLU A 9 -6.22 -14.20 6.18
N VAL A 10 -4.96 -13.82 6.00
CA VAL A 10 -3.94 -14.00 7.04
C VAL A 10 -4.34 -13.26 8.32
N GLY A 11 -4.82 -12.01 8.18
CA GLY A 11 -5.27 -11.22 9.32
C GLY A 11 -6.38 -11.87 10.17
N LYS A 12 -7.23 -12.72 9.59
CA LYS A 12 -8.30 -13.45 10.31
C LYS A 12 -7.77 -14.53 11.23
N HIS A 13 -6.64 -15.15 10.89
CA HIS A 13 -6.10 -16.30 11.63
C HIS A 13 -5.22 -15.90 12.82
N PHE A 14 -4.95 -14.61 13.01
CA PHE A 14 -4.11 -14.12 14.10
C PHE A 14 -4.89 -13.27 15.11
N SER A 15 -4.51 -13.36 16.40
CA SER A 15 -5.06 -12.49 17.44
C SER A 15 -4.82 -11.01 17.14
N ASN A 16 -5.58 -10.13 17.77
CA ASN A 16 -5.44 -8.67 17.60
C ASN A 16 -4.01 -8.18 17.84
N GLU A 17 -3.29 -8.81 18.78
CA GLU A 17 -1.92 -8.48 19.12
C GLU A 17 -0.91 -8.82 18.02
N LYS A 18 -1.09 -9.94 17.32
CA LYS A 18 -0.15 -10.44 16.29
C LYS A 18 -0.58 -10.12 14.86
N ARG A 19 -1.79 -9.62 14.67
CA ARG A 19 -2.39 -9.39 13.33
C ARG A 19 -1.58 -8.45 12.46
N THR A 20 -1.16 -7.31 13.01
CA THR A 20 -0.35 -6.34 12.25
C THR A 20 1.01 -6.89 11.85
N VAL A 21 1.64 -7.71 12.67
CA VAL A 21 2.87 -8.41 12.30
C VAL A 21 2.62 -9.38 11.16
N ALA A 22 1.59 -10.22 11.27
CA ALA A 22 1.26 -11.21 10.26
C ALA A 22 0.93 -10.59 8.90
N THR A 23 0.12 -9.52 8.90
CA THR A 23 -0.19 -8.76 7.67
C THR A 23 1.03 -7.99 7.14
N GLY A 24 1.93 -7.55 8.02
CA GLY A 24 3.22 -6.97 7.66
C GLY A 24 4.12 -7.95 6.91
N ILE A 25 4.20 -9.22 7.35
CA ILE A 25 4.96 -10.28 6.68
C ILE A 25 4.42 -10.54 5.27
N VAL A 26 3.09 -10.64 5.11
CA VAL A 26 2.47 -10.83 3.79
C VAL A 26 2.77 -9.65 2.86
N THR A 27 2.72 -8.43 3.38
CA THR A 27 3.03 -7.21 2.62
C THR A 27 4.51 -7.17 2.24
N ALA A 28 5.41 -7.55 3.16
CA ALA A 28 6.85 -7.62 2.92
C ALA A 28 7.20 -8.64 1.82
N ALA A 29 6.51 -9.78 1.77
CA ALA A 29 6.72 -10.78 0.73
C ALA A 29 6.44 -10.23 -0.68
N ALA A 30 5.39 -9.40 -0.85
CA ALA A 30 5.12 -8.72 -2.11
C ALA A 30 6.24 -7.74 -2.51
N SER A 31 6.97 -7.20 -1.53
CA SER A 31 8.04 -6.23 -1.75
C SER A 31 9.27 -6.83 -2.42
N VAL A 32 9.47 -8.14 -2.32
CA VAL A 32 10.53 -8.85 -3.07
C VAL A 32 10.31 -8.66 -4.58
N GLY A 33 9.06 -8.74 -5.03
CA GLY A 33 8.72 -8.44 -6.43
C GLY A 33 9.03 -6.99 -6.80
N TYR A 34 8.70 -6.02 -5.95
CA TYR A 34 9.03 -4.61 -6.17
C TYR A 34 10.53 -4.34 -6.22
N PHE A 35 11.33 -5.10 -5.49
CA PHE A 35 12.79 -5.01 -5.56
C PHE A 35 13.37 -5.60 -6.84
N LEU A 36 12.94 -6.80 -7.20
CA LEU A 36 13.54 -7.55 -8.32
C LEU A 36 13.01 -7.10 -9.69
N ALA A 37 11.74 -6.74 -9.80
CA ALA A 37 11.12 -6.45 -11.09
C ALA A 37 11.76 -5.27 -11.85
N PRO A 38 12.10 -4.12 -11.24
CA PRO A 38 12.77 -3.03 -11.96
C PRO A 38 14.14 -3.43 -12.48
N LEU A 39 14.94 -4.18 -11.69
CA LEU A 39 16.26 -4.67 -12.09
C LEU A 39 16.14 -5.63 -13.26
N PHE A 40 15.23 -6.59 -13.17
CA PHE A 40 14.95 -7.55 -14.22
C PHE A 40 14.48 -6.86 -15.51
N THR A 41 13.53 -5.90 -15.38
CA THR A 41 13.00 -5.14 -16.52
C THR A 41 14.12 -4.35 -17.21
N GLN A 42 14.93 -3.61 -16.45
CA GLN A 42 16.00 -2.79 -17.01
C GLN A 42 17.04 -3.65 -17.74
N TYR A 43 17.41 -4.80 -17.17
CA TYR A 43 18.34 -5.74 -17.79
C TYR A 43 17.77 -6.34 -19.09
N THR A 44 16.54 -6.83 -19.05
CA THR A 44 15.93 -7.49 -20.21
C THR A 44 15.56 -6.52 -21.32
N LEU A 45 15.12 -5.30 -21.00
CA LEU A 45 14.90 -4.25 -22.01
C LEU A 45 16.18 -3.93 -22.80
N GLY A 46 17.32 -3.89 -22.10
CA GLY A 46 18.61 -3.63 -22.74
C GLY A 46 19.20 -4.80 -23.56
N THR A 47 18.79 -6.04 -23.26
CA THR A 47 19.39 -7.25 -23.88
C THR A 47 18.49 -7.90 -24.93
N VAL A 48 17.20 -8.04 -24.65
CA VAL A 48 16.26 -8.78 -25.52
C VAL A 48 15.06 -7.94 -26.01
N GLY A 49 14.96 -6.69 -25.59
CA GLY A 49 13.91 -5.77 -25.97
C GLY A 49 12.58 -5.98 -25.20
N TRP A 50 11.63 -5.09 -25.45
CA TRP A 50 10.39 -5.00 -24.68
C TRP A 50 9.45 -6.20 -24.89
N GLU A 51 9.39 -6.76 -26.10
CA GLU A 51 8.50 -7.89 -26.41
C GLU A 51 8.87 -9.14 -25.62
N HIS A 52 10.17 -9.48 -25.57
CA HIS A 52 10.66 -10.64 -24.82
C HIS A 52 10.54 -10.40 -23.31
N THR A 53 10.75 -9.17 -22.85
CA THR A 53 10.54 -8.79 -21.45
C THR A 53 9.11 -9.06 -21.02
N LEU A 54 8.11 -8.67 -21.83
CA LEU A 54 6.70 -8.97 -21.56
C LEU A 54 6.39 -10.48 -21.56
N LYS A 55 7.00 -11.25 -22.48
CA LYS A 55 6.87 -12.72 -22.50
C LYS A 55 7.40 -13.36 -21.21
N TYR A 56 8.52 -12.86 -20.68
CA TYR A 56 9.05 -13.35 -19.39
C TYR A 56 8.09 -13.06 -18.23
N PHE A 57 7.53 -11.85 -18.16
CA PHE A 57 6.50 -11.55 -17.16
C PHE A 57 5.26 -12.45 -17.30
N MET A 58 4.84 -12.75 -18.51
CA MET A 58 3.76 -13.72 -18.75
C MET A 58 4.10 -15.10 -18.18
N TYR A 59 5.32 -15.59 -18.36
CA TYR A 59 5.76 -16.88 -17.77
C TYR A 59 5.75 -16.85 -16.25
N PHE A 60 6.17 -15.75 -15.61
CA PHE A 60 6.05 -15.59 -14.15
C PHE A 60 4.61 -15.63 -13.67
N ILE A 61 3.69 -14.98 -14.40
CA ILE A 61 2.25 -15.00 -14.07
C ILE A 61 1.69 -16.44 -14.22
N LEU A 62 2.03 -17.14 -15.30
CA LEU A 62 1.62 -18.53 -15.52
C LEU A 62 2.16 -19.47 -14.43
N PHE A 63 3.41 -19.30 -14.03
CA PHE A 63 3.99 -20.04 -12.93
C PHE A 63 3.24 -19.76 -11.62
N GLY A 64 2.94 -18.49 -11.33
CA GLY A 64 2.12 -18.09 -10.18
C GLY A 64 0.71 -18.70 -10.21
N LEU A 65 0.08 -18.77 -11.38
CA LEU A 65 -1.22 -19.41 -11.57
C LEU A 65 -1.14 -20.92 -11.25
N ILE A 66 -0.15 -21.62 -11.82
CA ILE A 66 0.06 -23.05 -11.58
C ILE A 66 0.29 -23.31 -10.08
N THR A 67 1.18 -22.56 -9.44
CA THR A 67 1.46 -22.74 -8.01
C THR A 67 0.25 -22.45 -7.14
N SER A 68 -0.62 -21.51 -7.53
CA SER A 68 -1.87 -21.23 -6.79
C SER A 68 -2.83 -22.42 -6.73
N LEU A 69 -2.82 -23.32 -7.72
CA LEU A 69 -3.64 -24.51 -7.74
C LEU A 69 -3.25 -25.51 -6.65
N PHE A 70 -1.99 -25.51 -6.22
CA PHE A 70 -1.50 -26.36 -5.12
C PHE A 70 -1.79 -25.78 -3.71
N ILE A 71 -2.16 -24.49 -3.64
CA ILE A 71 -2.45 -23.78 -2.38
C ILE A 71 -3.97 -23.72 -2.11
N LEU A 72 -4.79 -24.44 -2.89
CA LEU A 72 -6.23 -24.45 -2.68
C LEU A 72 -6.55 -24.84 -1.24
N PRO A 73 -7.37 -24.06 -0.52
CA PRO A 73 -7.67 -24.32 0.88
C PRO A 73 -8.34 -25.67 1.02
N LYS A 74 -7.70 -26.59 1.72
CA LYS A 74 -8.40 -27.75 2.28
C LYS A 74 -9.54 -27.19 3.12
N LYS A 75 -10.78 -27.69 2.86
CA LYS A 75 -12.04 -27.35 3.51
C LYS A 75 -11.86 -26.54 4.80
N GLN A 76 -12.27 -25.27 4.81
CA GLN A 76 -12.23 -24.46 6.02
C GLN A 76 -12.93 -25.22 7.12
N VAL A 77 -12.17 -25.73 8.08
CA VAL A 77 -12.73 -26.12 9.36
C VAL A 77 -13.32 -24.83 9.94
N SER A 78 -14.64 -24.78 9.99
CA SER A 78 -15.40 -23.67 10.56
C SER A 78 -15.02 -23.53 12.04
N VAL A 79 -13.99 -22.73 12.34
CA VAL A 79 -13.55 -22.45 13.72
C VAL A 79 -14.43 -21.38 14.37
N LEU A 80 -15.42 -20.84 13.67
CA LEU A 80 -16.32 -19.80 14.19
C LEU A 80 -17.77 -20.27 14.26
N LYS A 81 -18.06 -21.23 15.12
CA LYS A 81 -19.38 -21.39 15.71
C LYS A 81 -19.50 -20.40 16.87
N THR A 82 -20.04 -19.23 16.65
CA THR A 82 -20.78 -18.41 17.63
C THR A 82 -20.79 -16.90 17.36
N GLU A 83 -20.62 -16.44 16.15
CA GLU A 83 -21.03 -15.05 15.89
C GLU A 83 -22.54 -15.06 15.58
N LYS A 84 -23.38 -14.46 16.47
CA LYS A 84 -24.77 -14.13 16.16
C LYS A 84 -24.78 -13.45 14.80
N SER A 85 -25.58 -13.98 13.86
CA SER A 85 -25.52 -13.69 12.44
C SER A 85 -25.77 -12.23 12.10
N GLN A 86 -24.72 -11.40 12.14
CA GLN A 86 -24.81 -10.11 11.46
C GLN A 86 -25.00 -10.39 9.97
N ASN A 87 -25.98 -9.74 9.38
CA ASN A 87 -26.21 -9.78 7.94
C ASN A 87 -25.16 -8.91 7.22
N PHE A 88 -24.85 -9.22 5.96
CA PHE A 88 -23.92 -8.44 5.13
C PHE A 88 -24.34 -6.96 5.03
N THR A 89 -25.62 -6.71 4.77
CA THR A 89 -26.17 -5.33 4.67
C THR A 89 -25.99 -4.53 5.95
N ASP A 90 -26.19 -5.19 7.11
CA ASP A 90 -26.02 -4.53 8.40
C ASP A 90 -24.55 -4.22 8.67
N ALA A 91 -23.61 -5.11 8.27
CA ALA A 91 -22.19 -4.86 8.37
C ALA A 91 -21.76 -3.65 7.52
N MET A 92 -22.30 -3.51 6.32
CA MET A 92 -22.04 -2.37 5.46
C MET A 92 -22.61 -1.07 6.04
N LYS A 93 -23.86 -1.07 6.49
CA LYS A 93 -24.47 0.10 7.16
C LYS A 93 -23.68 0.50 8.39
N GLU A 94 -23.29 -0.45 9.24
CA GLU A 94 -22.49 -0.21 10.44
C GLU A 94 -21.13 0.43 10.09
N ALA A 95 -20.43 -0.09 9.07
CA ALA A 95 -19.14 0.42 8.65
C ALA A 95 -19.24 1.86 8.09
N PHE A 96 -20.16 2.11 7.16
CA PHE A 96 -20.31 3.45 6.57
C PHE A 96 -20.91 4.49 7.52
N SER A 97 -21.60 4.06 8.56
CA SER A 97 -22.05 4.95 9.65
C SER A 97 -20.93 5.27 10.64
N HIS A 98 -19.83 4.52 10.62
CA HIS A 98 -18.71 4.74 11.52
C HIS A 98 -17.74 5.77 10.93
N LYS A 99 -17.70 6.96 11.52
CA LYS A 99 -16.86 8.08 11.06
C LYS A 99 -15.40 7.68 10.84
N GLY A 100 -14.83 6.89 11.75
CA GLY A 100 -13.44 6.43 11.64
C GLY A 100 -13.19 5.56 10.41
N TYR A 101 -14.16 4.75 9.98
CA TYR A 101 -14.04 3.94 8.78
C TYR A 101 -14.07 4.79 7.51
N VAL A 102 -14.95 5.76 7.42
CA VAL A 102 -15.03 6.69 6.28
C VAL A 102 -13.73 7.49 6.14
N LEU A 103 -13.19 7.98 7.27
CA LEU A 103 -11.90 8.67 7.29
C LEU A 103 -10.73 7.75 6.87
N LEU A 104 -10.77 6.48 7.29
CA LEU A 104 -9.77 5.49 6.87
C LEU A 104 -9.81 5.23 5.36
N VAL A 105 -11.03 5.09 4.79
CA VAL A 105 -11.25 4.95 3.34
C VAL A 105 -10.70 6.17 2.59
N ALA A 106 -11.01 7.38 3.07
CA ALA A 106 -10.53 8.62 2.45
C ALA A 106 -9.00 8.76 2.55
N GLY A 107 -8.41 8.44 3.71
CA GLY A 107 -6.96 8.51 3.89
C GLY A 107 -6.19 7.47 3.05
N PHE A 108 -6.76 6.28 2.87
CA PHE A 108 -6.09 5.22 2.10
C PHE A 108 -6.09 5.46 0.58
N PHE A 109 -6.99 6.30 0.07
CA PHE A 109 -6.93 6.87 -1.29
C PHE A 109 -5.54 7.46 -1.59
N VAL A 110 -5.01 8.22 -0.63
CA VAL A 110 -3.71 8.91 -0.78
C VAL A 110 -2.57 7.94 -0.98
N CYS A 111 -2.61 6.78 -0.30
CA CYS A 111 -1.62 5.73 -0.50
C CYS A 111 -1.57 5.30 -1.97
N GLY A 112 -2.73 5.01 -2.57
CA GLY A 112 -2.84 4.62 -3.97
C GLY A 112 -2.29 5.69 -4.92
N PHE A 113 -2.70 6.93 -4.71
CA PHE A 113 -2.24 8.07 -5.51
C PHE A 113 -0.71 8.14 -5.56
N GLN A 114 -0.06 8.12 -4.40
CA GLN A 114 1.38 8.26 -4.32
C GLN A 114 2.15 7.08 -4.88
N ILE A 115 1.68 5.85 -4.60
CA ILE A 115 2.33 4.64 -5.09
C ILE A 115 2.35 4.60 -6.62
N THR A 116 1.24 4.92 -7.27
CA THR A 116 1.20 4.89 -8.72
C THR A 116 1.84 6.12 -9.36
N LEU A 117 1.72 7.30 -8.76
CA LEU A 117 2.48 8.47 -9.22
C LEU A 117 3.99 8.16 -9.27
N VAL A 118 4.54 7.66 -8.16
CA VAL A 118 5.97 7.31 -8.08
C VAL A 118 6.32 6.16 -9.02
N GLY A 119 5.53 5.06 -8.98
CA GLY A 119 5.82 3.87 -9.79
C GLY A 119 5.77 4.11 -11.29
N THR A 120 4.87 5.00 -11.75
CA THR A 120 4.66 5.28 -13.17
C THR A 120 5.56 6.40 -13.68
N HIS A 121 5.73 7.47 -12.91
CA HIS A 121 6.31 8.71 -13.42
C HIS A 121 7.74 9.00 -12.97
N VAL A 122 8.30 8.30 -11.96
CA VAL A 122 9.71 8.47 -11.58
C VAL A 122 10.66 8.20 -12.75
N PRO A 123 10.46 7.21 -13.64
CA PRO A 123 11.34 7.02 -14.79
C PRO A 123 11.42 8.24 -15.70
N GLY A 124 10.28 8.80 -16.12
CA GLY A 124 10.20 10.02 -16.93
C GLY A 124 10.76 11.24 -16.18
N TYR A 125 10.36 11.41 -14.91
CA TYR A 125 10.84 12.49 -14.08
C TYR A 125 12.37 12.52 -13.91
N MET A 126 13.00 11.36 -13.75
CA MET A 126 14.47 11.28 -13.69
C MET A 126 15.12 11.61 -15.03
N GLN A 127 14.53 11.17 -16.12
CA GLN A 127 15.03 11.47 -17.47
C GLN A 127 14.97 12.98 -17.77
N ASP A 128 13.86 13.65 -17.44
CA ASP A 128 13.69 15.08 -17.63
C ASP A 128 14.70 15.91 -16.80
N ARG A 129 15.13 15.35 -15.67
CA ARG A 129 16.16 15.95 -14.81
C ARG A 129 17.60 15.58 -15.19
N GLY A 130 17.80 14.95 -16.37
CA GLY A 130 19.12 14.58 -16.88
C GLY A 130 19.74 13.36 -16.20
N LEU A 131 18.96 12.60 -15.43
CA LEU A 131 19.41 11.36 -14.79
C LEU A 131 18.89 10.16 -15.60
N GLY A 132 19.78 9.28 -16.03
CA GLY A 132 19.45 8.16 -16.91
C GLY A 132 18.50 7.12 -16.28
N GLY A 133 17.97 6.20 -17.09
CA GLY A 133 17.00 5.18 -16.70
C GLY A 133 17.47 4.26 -15.56
N TRP A 134 18.77 4.03 -15.41
CA TRP A 134 19.35 3.30 -14.27
C TRP A 134 19.07 3.98 -12.93
N THR A 135 19.02 5.31 -12.88
CA THR A 135 18.68 6.05 -11.65
C THR A 135 17.25 5.73 -11.20
N ALA A 136 16.29 5.72 -12.13
CA ALA A 136 14.91 5.34 -11.83
C ALA A 136 14.81 3.88 -11.36
N THR A 137 15.54 2.98 -12.01
CA THR A 137 15.63 1.56 -11.62
C THR A 137 16.15 1.41 -10.20
N ILE A 138 17.21 2.13 -9.84
CA ILE A 138 17.77 2.16 -8.48
C ILE A 138 16.73 2.64 -7.48
N ILE A 139 16.02 3.76 -7.75
CA ILE A 139 14.97 4.28 -6.87
C ILE A 139 13.91 3.22 -6.63
N LEU A 140 13.32 2.64 -7.68
CA LEU A 140 12.21 1.69 -7.56
C LEU A 140 12.65 0.40 -6.86
N SER A 141 13.87 -0.07 -7.12
CA SER A 141 14.41 -1.25 -6.45
C SER A 141 14.71 -0.98 -4.97
N LEU A 142 15.27 0.17 -4.63
CA LEU A 142 15.48 0.55 -3.23
C LEU A 142 14.15 0.70 -2.49
N ILE A 143 13.12 1.27 -3.14
CA ILE A 143 11.76 1.31 -2.58
C ILE A 143 11.30 -0.11 -2.24
N GLY A 144 11.43 -1.05 -3.16
CA GLY A 144 11.05 -2.45 -2.91
C GLY A 144 11.83 -3.09 -1.76
N LEU A 145 13.15 -2.93 -1.74
CA LEU A 145 14.02 -3.50 -0.72
C LEU A 145 13.72 -2.93 0.68
N PHE A 146 13.69 -1.61 0.81
CA PHE A 146 13.45 -0.96 2.10
C PHE A 146 12.00 -1.06 2.56
N ASN A 147 11.05 -1.31 1.66
CA ASN A 147 9.68 -1.61 2.04
C ASN A 147 9.55 -2.92 2.84
N ILE A 148 10.43 -3.90 2.64
CA ILE A 148 10.47 -5.11 3.47
C ILE A 148 10.71 -4.70 4.93
N ILE A 149 11.72 -3.88 5.17
CA ILE A 149 12.08 -3.40 6.51
C ILE A 149 10.95 -2.53 7.09
N GLY A 150 10.42 -1.61 6.29
CA GLY A 150 9.35 -0.69 6.70
C GLY A 150 8.07 -1.41 7.12
N THR A 151 7.59 -2.34 6.30
CA THR A 151 6.34 -3.08 6.59
C THR A 151 6.47 -4.02 7.78
N LEU A 152 7.61 -4.69 7.95
CA LEU A 152 7.88 -5.51 9.13
C LEU A 152 7.98 -4.65 10.39
N GLY A 153 8.72 -3.54 10.32
CA GLY A 153 8.87 -2.59 11.42
C GLY A 153 7.54 -2.00 11.87
N ILE A 154 6.75 -1.48 10.94
CA ILE A 154 5.41 -0.93 11.25
C ILE A 154 4.44 -2.03 11.67
N GLY A 155 4.52 -3.24 11.10
CA GLY A 155 3.77 -4.40 11.55
C GLY A 155 4.00 -4.67 13.04
N TYR A 156 5.26 -4.64 13.48
CA TYR A 156 5.62 -4.80 14.89
C TYR A 156 5.20 -3.59 15.75
N LEU A 157 5.45 -2.36 15.31
CA LEU A 157 5.05 -1.16 16.03
C LEU A 157 3.53 -1.08 16.20
N GLY A 158 2.74 -1.56 15.24
CA GLY A 158 1.28 -1.62 15.31
C GLY A 158 0.73 -2.58 16.37
N THR A 159 1.55 -3.43 16.98
CA THR A 159 1.18 -4.22 18.16
C THR A 159 1.32 -3.45 19.45
N LYS A 160 2.16 -2.41 19.49
CA LYS A 160 2.51 -1.65 20.68
C LYS A 160 1.88 -0.25 20.71
N TYR A 161 1.67 0.35 19.57
CA TYR A 161 1.23 1.74 19.43
C TYR A 161 -0.10 1.84 18.69
N SER A 162 -0.79 2.97 18.87
CA SER A 162 -2.01 3.30 18.14
C SER A 162 -1.75 3.32 16.64
N LYS A 163 -2.53 2.55 15.90
CA LYS A 163 -2.39 2.36 14.45
C LYS A 163 -2.71 3.63 13.67
N LYS A 164 -3.69 4.43 14.15
CA LYS A 164 -4.03 5.74 13.56
C LYS A 164 -2.87 6.73 13.67
N VAL A 165 -2.18 6.74 14.82
CA VAL A 165 -1.00 7.60 15.02
C VAL A 165 0.14 7.17 14.10
N LEU A 166 0.38 5.86 13.97
CA LEU A 166 1.36 5.34 13.03
C LEU A 166 1.02 5.75 11.58
N LEU A 167 -0.25 5.64 11.16
CA LEU A 167 -0.68 6.09 9.83
C LEU A 167 -0.44 7.59 9.64
N SER A 168 -0.81 8.43 10.61
CA SER A 168 -0.59 9.88 10.53
C SER A 168 0.90 10.22 10.40
N ILE A 169 1.76 9.58 11.19
CA ILE A 169 3.21 9.77 11.11
C ILE A 169 3.75 9.33 9.74
N LEU A 170 3.31 8.16 9.23
CA LEU A 170 3.74 7.67 7.93
C LEU A 170 3.41 8.64 6.80
N TYR A 171 2.19 9.18 6.76
CA TYR A 171 1.80 10.16 5.75
C TYR A 171 2.49 11.51 5.93
N PHE A 172 2.68 11.96 7.15
CA PHE A 172 3.45 13.17 7.42
C PHE A 172 4.90 13.07 6.94
N LEU A 173 5.57 11.96 7.24
CA LEU A 173 6.92 11.70 6.76
C LEU A 173 6.98 11.61 5.22
N ARG A 174 5.96 11.03 4.57
CA ARG A 174 5.89 11.05 3.09
C ARG A 174 5.81 12.45 2.52
N ALA A 175 5.02 13.36 3.14
CA ALA A 175 4.98 14.76 2.70
C ALA A 175 6.37 15.40 2.73
N ILE A 176 7.11 15.21 3.82
CA ILE A 176 8.46 15.75 3.98
C ILE A 176 9.42 15.15 2.96
N ILE A 177 9.42 13.83 2.79
CA ILE A 177 10.34 13.14 1.89
C ILE A 177 10.08 13.52 0.43
N ILE A 178 8.81 13.61 0.01
CA ILE A 178 8.46 14.07 -1.33
C ILE A 178 8.91 15.52 -1.52
N ALA A 179 8.66 16.41 -0.55
CA ALA A 179 9.09 17.80 -0.62
C ALA A 179 10.61 17.92 -0.75
N ILE A 180 11.37 17.21 0.08
CA ILE A 180 12.83 17.18 -0.03
C ILE A 180 13.27 16.73 -1.42
N PHE A 181 12.65 15.65 -1.95
CA PHE A 181 13.02 15.09 -3.24
C PHE A 181 12.82 16.05 -4.41
N ILE A 182 11.65 16.74 -4.45
CA ILE A 182 11.32 17.61 -5.59
C ILE A 182 12.02 18.96 -5.52
N PHE A 183 12.28 19.51 -4.32
CA PHE A 183 12.94 20.80 -4.14
C PHE A 183 14.46 20.74 -4.09
N SER A 184 15.04 19.54 -4.00
CA SER A 184 16.50 19.38 -4.02
C SER A 184 17.06 19.32 -5.45
N PRO A 185 18.32 19.75 -5.66
CA PRO A 185 19.00 19.54 -6.94
C PRO A 185 19.02 18.05 -7.33
N PRO A 186 18.78 17.73 -8.61
CA PRO A 186 18.81 16.35 -9.07
C PRO A 186 20.21 15.75 -8.91
N SER A 187 20.29 14.61 -8.22
CA SER A 187 21.53 13.87 -8.05
C SER A 187 21.27 12.40 -7.75
N ILE A 188 22.23 11.54 -8.04
CA ILE A 188 22.15 10.13 -7.68
C ILE A 188 22.02 9.92 -6.16
N TYR A 189 22.66 10.75 -5.35
CA TYR A 189 22.59 10.67 -3.90
C TYR A 189 21.19 10.99 -3.38
N MET A 190 20.55 12.03 -3.93
CA MET A 190 19.15 12.36 -3.59
C MET A 190 18.19 11.27 -4.04
N SER A 191 18.43 10.66 -5.18
CA SER A 191 17.67 9.54 -5.71
C SER A 191 17.76 8.30 -4.79
N ILE A 192 18.95 7.97 -4.33
CA ILE A 192 19.19 6.90 -3.35
C ILE A 192 18.51 7.22 -2.01
N PHE A 193 18.66 8.44 -1.50
CA PHE A 193 18.01 8.90 -0.28
C PHE A 193 16.48 8.74 -0.38
N PHE A 194 15.89 9.21 -1.49
CA PHE A 194 14.45 9.07 -1.73
C PHE A 194 14.03 7.59 -1.80
N GLY A 195 14.74 6.76 -2.56
CA GLY A 195 14.46 5.33 -2.69
C GLY A 195 14.46 4.60 -1.34
N ILE A 196 15.42 4.89 -0.48
CA ILE A 196 15.55 4.32 0.87
C ILE A 196 14.41 4.81 1.77
N THR A 197 14.28 6.11 1.92
CA THR A 197 13.38 6.72 2.90
C THR A 197 11.92 6.55 2.52
N PHE A 198 11.58 6.75 1.25
CA PHE A 198 10.23 6.52 0.75
C PHE A 198 9.87 5.02 0.76
N GLY A 199 10.87 4.16 0.48
CA GLY A 199 10.74 2.71 0.58
C GLY A 199 10.32 2.23 1.97
N LEU A 200 10.93 2.74 3.03
CA LEU A 200 10.53 2.44 4.42
C LEU A 200 9.05 2.76 4.70
N LEU A 201 8.48 3.71 3.97
CA LEU A 201 7.10 4.15 4.14
C LEU A 201 6.13 3.56 3.10
N TRP A 202 6.61 2.90 2.03
CA TRP A 202 5.88 2.55 0.81
C TRP A 202 4.54 1.84 1.07
N LEU A 203 4.55 0.58 1.49
CA LEU A 203 3.35 -0.19 1.85
C LEU A 203 3.19 -0.33 3.37
N SER A 204 3.97 0.39 4.16
CA SER A 204 3.93 0.35 5.62
C SER A 204 2.58 0.79 6.20
N THR A 205 1.74 1.44 5.39
CA THR A 205 0.36 1.81 5.76
C THR A 205 -0.61 0.63 5.73
N VAL A 206 -0.31 -0.46 5.02
CA VAL A 206 -1.22 -1.61 4.85
C VAL A 206 -1.49 -2.37 6.15
N PRO A 207 -0.48 -2.79 6.93
CA PRO A 207 -0.70 -3.53 8.18
C PRO A 207 -1.55 -2.76 9.21
N PRO A 208 -1.27 -1.49 9.55
CA PRO A 208 -2.09 -0.76 10.49
C PRO A 208 -3.50 -0.49 9.97
N THR A 209 -3.69 -0.24 8.67
CA THR A 209 -5.02 -0.06 8.07
C THR A 209 -5.89 -1.31 8.21
N ASN A 210 -5.36 -2.49 7.86
CA ASN A 210 -6.05 -3.77 8.07
C ASN A 210 -6.32 -4.00 9.57
N GLY A 211 -5.34 -3.68 10.41
CA GLY A 211 -5.46 -3.79 11.87
C GLY A 211 -6.59 -2.93 12.45
N ILE A 212 -6.77 -1.69 11.99
CA ILE A 212 -7.86 -0.79 12.43
C ILE A 212 -9.22 -1.38 12.04
N VAL A 213 -9.38 -1.82 10.80
CA VAL A 213 -10.65 -2.43 10.34
C VAL A 213 -11.02 -3.64 11.19
N ALA A 214 -10.05 -4.52 11.42
CA ALA A 214 -10.27 -5.71 12.24
C ALA A 214 -10.54 -5.39 13.72
N GLN A 215 -9.90 -4.37 14.26
CA GLN A 215 -10.07 -3.96 15.65
C GLN A 215 -11.44 -3.34 15.89
N ILE A 216 -11.92 -2.51 14.98
CA ILE A 216 -13.23 -1.83 15.11
C ILE A 216 -14.38 -2.82 14.85
N PHE A 217 -14.35 -3.58 13.74
CA PHE A 217 -15.49 -4.35 13.23
C PHE A 217 -15.40 -5.86 13.46
N GLY A 218 -14.25 -6.37 13.97
CA GLY A 218 -13.99 -7.78 14.09
C GLY A 218 -13.58 -8.42 12.76
N THR A 219 -13.48 -9.76 12.74
CA THR A 219 -12.87 -10.48 11.61
C THR A 219 -13.87 -11.04 10.61
N LYS A 220 -15.16 -11.12 10.95
CA LYS A 220 -16.20 -11.76 10.13
C LYS A 220 -16.26 -11.20 8.71
N TYR A 221 -16.33 -9.88 8.55
CA TYR A 221 -16.38 -9.20 7.26
C TYR A 221 -15.07 -8.45 6.93
N LEU A 222 -13.95 -8.82 7.57
CA LEU A 222 -12.67 -8.13 7.41
C LEU A 222 -12.25 -8.03 5.95
N SER A 223 -12.32 -9.13 5.18
CA SER A 223 -11.92 -9.13 3.76
C SER A 223 -12.76 -8.17 2.93
N THR A 224 -14.06 -8.08 3.19
CA THR A 224 -14.94 -7.17 2.47
C THR A 224 -14.67 -5.72 2.84
N LEU A 225 -14.64 -5.42 4.13
CA LEU A 225 -14.43 -4.05 4.62
C LEU A 225 -13.04 -3.53 4.23
N PHE A 226 -12.01 -4.33 4.40
CA PHE A 226 -10.68 -3.97 3.93
C PHE A 226 -10.60 -3.89 2.40
N GLY A 227 -11.35 -4.72 1.69
CA GLY A 227 -11.50 -4.66 0.23
C GLY A 227 -12.05 -3.33 -0.26
N ILE A 228 -13.03 -2.74 0.45
CA ILE A 228 -13.58 -1.40 0.15
C ILE A 228 -12.54 -0.32 0.41
N VAL A 229 -11.83 -0.39 1.53
CA VAL A 229 -10.69 0.51 1.82
C VAL A 229 -9.66 0.41 0.69
N PHE A 230 -9.35 -0.80 0.24
CA PHE A 230 -8.41 -1.03 -0.84
C PHE A 230 -8.96 -0.59 -2.21
N PHE A 231 -10.28 -0.59 -2.42
CA PHE A 231 -10.89 -0.03 -3.62
C PHE A 231 -10.69 1.49 -3.70
N SER A 232 -10.82 2.20 -2.58
CA SER A 232 -10.45 3.63 -2.52
C SER A 232 -8.99 3.88 -2.90
N HIS A 233 -8.07 3.02 -2.45
CA HIS A 233 -6.68 3.03 -2.89
C HIS A 233 -6.56 2.89 -4.42
N GLN A 234 -7.34 2.03 -5.05
CA GLN A 234 -7.29 1.84 -6.50
C GLN A 234 -7.82 3.08 -7.26
N ILE A 235 -8.83 3.77 -6.72
CA ILE A 235 -9.28 5.06 -7.27
C ILE A 235 -8.15 6.11 -7.15
N GLY A 236 -7.47 6.13 -6.00
CA GLY A 236 -6.28 6.96 -5.81
C GLY A 236 -5.16 6.61 -6.79
N ALA A 237 -4.91 5.32 -7.01
CA ALA A 237 -3.94 4.81 -7.95
C ALA A 237 -4.21 5.27 -9.39
N PHE A 238 -5.47 5.17 -9.82
CA PHE A 238 -5.89 5.72 -11.11
C PHE A 238 -5.60 7.23 -11.19
N ALA A 239 -6.02 7.99 -10.18
CA ALA A 239 -5.82 9.44 -10.16
C ALA A 239 -4.33 9.83 -10.18
N GLY A 240 -3.47 9.12 -9.44
CA GLY A 240 -2.03 9.39 -9.40
C GLY A 240 -1.33 9.13 -10.73
N SER A 241 -1.66 8.02 -11.38
CA SER A 241 -1.12 7.70 -12.71
C SER A 241 -1.66 8.66 -13.77
N PHE A 242 -2.98 8.90 -13.78
CA PHE A 242 -3.62 9.76 -14.78
C PHE A 242 -3.17 11.22 -14.66
N LEU A 243 -3.22 11.81 -13.47
CA LEU A 243 -2.88 13.22 -13.28
C LEU A 243 -1.39 13.50 -13.51
N GLY A 244 -0.50 12.53 -13.21
CA GLY A 244 0.92 12.68 -13.55
C GLY A 244 1.13 12.87 -15.05
N GLY A 245 0.53 12.03 -15.90
CA GLY A 245 0.58 12.17 -17.35
C GLY A 245 -0.14 13.43 -17.85
N TYR A 246 -1.35 13.70 -17.35
CA TYR A 246 -2.15 14.85 -17.75
C TYR A 246 -1.43 16.19 -17.52
N PHE A 247 -0.81 16.38 -16.37
CA PHE A 247 -0.05 17.60 -16.10
C PHE A 247 1.24 17.67 -16.93
N TYR A 248 1.86 16.54 -17.19
CA TYR A 248 3.01 16.50 -18.08
C TYR A 248 2.65 16.92 -19.51
N ASP A 249 1.53 16.42 -20.05
CA ASP A 249 1.05 16.78 -21.39
C ASP A 249 0.68 18.27 -21.49
N LEU A 250 0.15 18.88 -20.42
CA LEU A 250 -0.25 20.28 -20.41
C LEU A 250 0.91 21.23 -20.18
N TYR A 251 1.83 20.91 -19.28
CA TYR A 251 2.83 21.84 -18.76
C TYR A 251 4.27 21.42 -19.03
N GLY A 252 4.50 20.22 -19.57
CA GLY A 252 5.85 19.67 -19.75
C GLY A 252 6.56 19.34 -18.43
N SER A 253 5.82 19.21 -17.33
CA SER A 253 6.37 18.98 -15.98
C SER A 253 5.45 18.14 -15.11
N TYR A 254 6.05 17.33 -14.24
CA TYR A 254 5.34 16.57 -13.19
C TYR A 254 5.10 17.37 -11.91
N ASP A 255 5.52 18.61 -11.81
CA ASP A 255 5.55 19.38 -10.55
C ASP A 255 4.16 19.50 -9.90
N TYR A 256 3.11 19.76 -10.67
CA TYR A 256 1.74 19.83 -10.14
C TYR A 256 1.28 18.52 -9.52
N ALA A 257 1.63 17.38 -10.11
CA ALA A 257 1.29 16.08 -9.55
C ALA A 257 2.03 15.82 -8.22
N TRP A 258 3.28 16.26 -8.12
CA TRP A 258 4.05 16.18 -6.88
C TRP A 258 3.50 17.12 -5.79
N TYR A 259 3.08 18.34 -6.14
CA TYR A 259 2.45 19.26 -5.17
C TYR A 259 1.14 18.69 -4.63
N ILE A 260 0.33 18.08 -5.50
CA ILE A 260 -0.89 17.37 -5.08
C ILE A 260 -0.53 16.19 -4.15
N ALA A 261 0.53 15.44 -4.46
CA ALA A 261 0.96 14.34 -3.59
C ALA A 261 1.34 14.81 -2.18
N ILE A 262 2.01 15.97 -2.06
CA ILE A 262 2.33 16.59 -0.76
C ILE A 262 1.04 17.03 -0.04
N ALA A 263 0.15 17.73 -0.72
CA ALA A 263 -1.11 18.20 -0.14
C ALA A 263 -1.98 17.03 0.34
N LEU A 264 -2.08 15.96 -0.45
CA LEU A 264 -2.78 14.73 -0.08
C LEU A 264 -2.11 14.02 1.11
N SER A 265 -0.78 14.05 1.22
CA SER A 265 -0.08 13.50 2.41
C SER A 265 -0.47 14.23 3.68
N ILE A 266 -0.54 15.57 3.63
CA ILE A 266 -0.99 16.39 4.76
C ILE A 266 -2.46 16.09 5.08
N PHE A 267 -3.32 16.02 4.06
CA PHE A 267 -4.71 15.60 4.21
C PHE A 267 -4.82 14.24 4.91
N ALA A 268 -4.08 13.22 4.42
CA ALA A 268 -4.11 11.90 5.03
C ALA A 268 -3.60 11.92 6.49
N THR A 269 -2.56 12.70 6.79
CA THR A 269 -2.09 12.90 8.15
C THR A 269 -3.22 13.36 9.07
N LEU A 270 -3.97 14.38 8.64
CA LEU A 270 -5.03 14.99 9.45
C LEU A 270 -6.25 14.10 9.60
N VAL A 271 -6.68 13.40 8.55
CA VAL A 271 -7.89 12.56 8.59
C VAL A 271 -7.71 11.27 9.40
N HIS A 272 -6.49 10.80 9.60
CA HIS A 272 -6.25 9.63 10.45
C HIS A 272 -6.29 9.95 11.95
N LEU A 273 -5.94 11.17 12.37
CA LEU A 273 -5.88 11.56 13.78
C LEU A 273 -7.21 11.37 14.55
N PRO A 274 -8.38 11.79 14.01
CA PRO A 274 -9.66 11.68 14.73
C PRO A 274 -10.28 10.27 14.70
N ILE A 275 -9.64 9.26 14.09
CA ILE A 275 -10.17 7.90 14.05
C ILE A 275 -10.25 7.35 15.48
N ASP A 276 -11.41 6.86 15.89
CA ASP A 276 -11.56 6.07 17.11
C ASP A 276 -11.30 4.60 16.79
N GLU A 277 -10.25 4.03 17.38
CA GLU A 277 -9.86 2.63 17.17
C GLU A 277 -10.62 1.66 18.08
N LYS A 278 -11.51 2.15 18.96
CA LYS A 278 -12.25 1.30 19.90
C LYS A 278 -13.18 0.35 19.12
N PRO A 279 -13.25 -0.92 19.57
CA PRO A 279 -14.20 -1.86 19.02
C PRO A 279 -15.64 -1.34 19.22
N ILE A 280 -16.49 -1.56 18.21
CA ILE A 280 -17.92 -1.27 18.32
C ILE A 280 -18.59 -2.17 19.34
N ALA A 281 -19.70 -1.74 19.92
CA ALA A 281 -20.40 -2.45 21.00
C ALA A 281 -20.70 -3.93 20.70
N ARG A 282 -20.96 -4.26 19.44
CA ARG A 282 -21.15 -5.65 19.02
C ARG A 282 -19.89 -6.50 19.22
N VAL A 283 -18.73 -5.99 18.85
CA VAL A 283 -17.46 -6.72 18.96
C VAL A 283 -17.06 -6.89 20.44
N VAL A 284 -17.31 -5.87 21.27
CA VAL A 284 -17.06 -5.94 22.73
C VAL A 284 -17.91 -7.04 23.39
N ARG A 285 -19.17 -7.23 22.95
CA ARG A 285 -20.07 -8.28 23.53
C ARG A 285 -19.69 -9.70 23.11
N GLN A 286 -18.82 -9.86 22.14
CA GLN A 286 -18.41 -11.15 21.59
C GLN A 286 -17.02 -11.60 22.06
N ALA A 287 -16.25 -10.68 22.69
CA ALA A 287 -14.96 -10.95 23.30
C ALA A 287 -15.11 -11.42 24.74
#